data_06ab2d6a06d700586ccf6acf9d354d01
#
_entry.id   06ab2d6a06d700586ccf6acf9d354d01
#
_cell.length_a   1.000
_cell.length_b   1.000
_cell.length_c   1.000
_cell.angle_alpha   90.00
_cell.angle_beta   90.00
_cell.angle_gamma   90.00
#
_symmetry.space_group_name_H-M   'P 1'
#
loop_
_entity.id
_entity.type
_entity.pdbx_description
1 polymer ?
#
loop_
_entity_poly.entity_id
_entity_poly.type
_entity_poly.pdbx_seq_one_letter_code
_entity_poly.pdbx_strand_id
1 'polypeptide(L)'
;MSTIPSHYSKPFVHQRFRKALSIVQHYSSSLEPTKDQRLELYALFKQASTGNVNTQRPGIFDVVGRAKWDAWKQLEGLSTLEAKHRYVEAFLRVASESSSGTTNPSSICHNATIIDTRRKQR
;
A
#
# COMPACT_ATOMS: atom_id res chain seq x y z
N MET A 1 0.79 -19.17 -2.30
CA MET A 1 0.50 -19.27 -0.87
C MET A 1 0.05 -17.94 -0.32
N SER A 2 -0.90 -17.97 0.60
CA SER A 2 -1.43 -16.76 1.20
C SER A 2 -0.48 -16.22 2.26
N THR A 3 -0.30 -14.89 2.29
CA THR A 3 0.45 -14.23 3.35
C THR A 3 -0.47 -13.76 4.47
N ILE A 4 -1.78 -13.94 4.30
CA ILE A 4 -2.75 -13.49 5.30
C ILE A 4 -2.69 -14.38 6.53
N PRO A 5 -2.50 -13.81 7.73
CA PRO A 5 -2.50 -14.63 8.94
C PRO A 5 -3.82 -15.40 9.08
N SER A 6 -3.74 -16.63 9.55
CA SER A 6 -4.91 -17.48 9.60
C SER A 6 -6.02 -16.96 10.50
N HIS A 7 -5.67 -16.12 11.48
CA HIS A 7 -6.68 -15.57 12.38
C HIS A 7 -7.36 -14.30 11.84
N TYR A 8 -6.97 -13.83 10.64
CA TYR A 8 -7.61 -12.68 10.02
C TYR A 8 -8.85 -13.16 9.27
N SER A 9 -10.00 -12.58 9.59
CA SER A 9 -11.21 -12.86 8.83
C SER A 9 -11.22 -12.02 7.56
N LYS A 10 -12.04 -12.42 6.59
CA LYS A 10 -12.17 -11.62 5.36
C LYS A 10 -12.64 -10.21 5.64
N PRO A 11 -13.69 -9.99 6.49
CA PRO A 11 -14.09 -8.62 6.79
C PRO A 11 -12.96 -7.80 7.43
N PHE A 12 -12.13 -8.43 8.25
CA PHE A 12 -11.02 -7.72 8.87
C PHE A 12 -10.01 -7.27 7.82
N VAL A 13 -9.70 -8.13 6.85
CA VAL A 13 -8.78 -7.76 5.76
C VAL A 13 -9.35 -6.59 4.96
N HIS A 14 -10.64 -6.63 4.63
CA HIS A 14 -11.29 -5.54 3.90
C HIS A 14 -11.26 -4.24 4.70
N GLN A 15 -11.50 -4.34 5.98
CA GLN A 15 -11.51 -3.15 6.84
C GLN A 15 -10.12 -2.51 6.92
N ARG A 16 -9.09 -3.32 7.08
CA ARG A 16 -7.72 -2.81 7.10
C ARG A 16 -7.38 -2.10 5.79
N PHE A 17 -7.79 -2.69 4.67
CA PHE A 17 -7.53 -2.09 3.36
C PHE A 17 -8.21 -0.73 3.22
N ARG A 18 -9.48 -0.65 3.58
CA ARG A 18 -10.20 0.61 3.51
C ARG A 18 -9.58 1.67 4.42
N LYS A 19 -9.14 1.25 5.58
CA LYS A 19 -8.49 2.17 6.52
C LYS A 19 -7.20 2.71 5.93
N ALA A 20 -6.39 1.84 5.33
CA ALA A 20 -5.14 2.27 4.72
C ALA A 20 -5.40 3.25 3.59
N LEU A 21 -6.40 2.98 2.74
CA LEU A 21 -6.75 3.91 1.66
C LEU A 21 -7.15 5.26 2.19
N SER A 22 -7.92 5.28 3.27
CA SER A 22 -8.35 6.54 3.88
C SER A 22 -7.14 7.35 4.36
N ILE A 23 -6.20 6.67 5.00
CA ILE A 23 -5.00 7.35 5.48
C ILE A 23 -4.18 7.91 4.33
N VAL A 24 -4.02 7.12 3.27
CA VAL A 24 -3.27 7.59 2.09
C VAL A 24 -3.92 8.84 1.50
N GLN A 25 -5.26 8.84 1.39
CA GLN A 25 -5.96 9.98 0.82
C GLN A 25 -5.79 11.25 1.64
N HIS A 26 -5.77 11.12 2.97
CA HIS A 26 -5.72 12.29 3.83
C HIS A 26 -4.30 12.75 4.16
N TYR A 27 -3.34 11.85 4.10
CA TYR A 27 -1.98 12.14 4.56
C TYR A 27 -0.92 11.82 3.51
N SER A 28 -1.31 11.83 2.24
CA SER A 28 -0.35 11.47 1.17
C SER A 28 0.87 12.37 1.16
N SER A 29 0.71 13.63 1.54
CA SER A 29 1.84 14.56 1.55
C SER A 29 2.85 14.24 2.64
N SER A 30 2.47 13.47 3.64
CA SER A 30 3.37 13.08 4.72
C SER A 30 4.13 11.79 4.41
N LEU A 31 3.74 11.10 3.35
CA LEU A 31 4.38 9.85 2.97
C LEU A 31 5.36 10.09 1.86
N GLU A 32 6.52 9.45 1.95
CA GLU A 32 7.58 9.63 0.97
C GLU A 32 7.99 8.28 0.39
N PRO A 33 7.11 7.64 -0.36
CA PRO A 33 7.46 6.35 -0.95
C PRO A 33 8.50 6.51 -2.05
N THR A 34 9.36 5.52 -2.17
CA THR A 34 10.28 5.46 -3.29
C THR A 34 9.48 5.19 -4.57
N LYS A 35 10.18 5.33 -5.71
CA LYS A 35 9.55 5.03 -6.99
C LYS A 35 9.05 3.60 -7.03
N ASP A 36 9.85 2.65 -6.55
CA ASP A 36 9.46 1.25 -6.54
C ASP A 36 8.27 1.00 -5.62
N GLN A 37 8.24 1.67 -4.47
CA GLN A 37 7.13 1.54 -3.54
C GLN A 37 5.84 2.09 -4.15
N ARG A 38 5.93 3.19 -4.90
CA ARG A 38 4.74 3.72 -5.58
C ARG A 38 4.18 2.74 -6.59
N LEU A 39 5.07 2.09 -7.33
CA LEU A 39 4.63 1.09 -8.31
C LEU A 39 4.01 -0.11 -7.62
N GLU A 40 4.62 -0.56 -6.53
CA GLU A 40 4.08 -1.68 -5.76
C GLU A 40 2.69 -1.36 -5.23
N LEU A 41 2.53 -0.19 -4.61
CA LEU A 41 1.24 0.21 -4.06
C LEU A 41 0.19 0.36 -5.17
N TYR A 42 0.58 0.93 -6.30
CA TYR A 42 -0.35 1.06 -7.42
C TYR A 42 -0.82 -0.32 -7.90
N ALA A 43 0.13 -1.23 -8.11
CA ALA A 43 -0.19 -2.56 -8.63
C ALA A 43 -1.10 -3.31 -7.67
N LEU A 44 -0.78 -3.28 -6.38
CA LEU A 44 -1.60 -3.94 -5.38
C LEU A 44 -2.99 -3.33 -5.28
N PHE A 45 -3.07 -2.01 -5.38
CA PHE A 45 -4.37 -1.34 -5.39
C PHE A 45 -5.21 -1.79 -6.59
N LYS A 46 -4.61 -1.84 -7.77
CA LYS A 46 -5.34 -2.28 -8.96
C LYS A 46 -5.78 -3.73 -8.84
N GLN A 47 -4.88 -4.58 -8.37
CA GLN A 47 -5.22 -6.00 -8.20
C GLN A 47 -6.31 -6.17 -7.14
N ALA A 48 -6.26 -5.36 -6.09
CA ALA A 48 -7.25 -5.44 -5.01
C ALA A 48 -8.62 -4.91 -5.45
N SER A 49 -8.64 -3.88 -6.28
CA SER A 49 -9.90 -3.23 -6.65
C SER A 49 -10.49 -3.74 -7.97
N THR A 50 -9.64 -4.09 -8.92
CA THR A 50 -10.08 -4.52 -10.24
C THR A 50 -9.86 -6.01 -10.48
N GLY A 51 -8.77 -6.54 -9.93
CA GLY A 51 -8.37 -7.91 -10.22
C GLY A 51 -7.28 -7.93 -11.28
N ASN A 52 -7.24 -8.98 -12.07
CA ASN A 52 -6.21 -9.14 -13.09
C ASN A 52 -6.25 -7.99 -14.10
N VAL A 53 -5.08 -7.70 -14.66
CA VAL A 53 -4.96 -6.65 -15.66
C VAL A 53 -5.91 -6.94 -16.81
N ASN A 54 -6.68 -5.92 -17.21
CA ASN A 54 -7.72 -6.06 -18.23
C ASN A 54 -7.62 -5.00 -19.30
N THR A 55 -6.47 -4.38 -19.44
CA THR A 55 -6.23 -3.36 -20.45
C THR A 55 -5.00 -3.73 -21.26
N GLN A 56 -4.81 -3.04 -22.37
CA GLN A 56 -3.61 -3.24 -23.18
C GLN A 56 -2.44 -2.47 -22.59
N ARG A 57 -1.24 -2.97 -22.83
CA ARG A 57 -0.03 -2.30 -22.40
C ARG A 57 0.08 -0.95 -23.08
N PRO A 58 0.34 0.14 -22.34
CA PRO A 58 0.50 1.46 -22.94
C PRO A 58 1.64 1.50 -23.94
N GLY A 59 1.59 2.50 -24.81
CA GLY A 59 2.59 2.66 -25.86
C GLY A 59 3.97 2.99 -25.31
N ILE A 60 4.96 2.85 -26.19
CA ILE A 60 6.36 2.93 -25.76
C ILE A 60 6.76 4.33 -25.26
N PHE A 61 6.03 5.36 -25.66
CA PHE A 61 6.33 6.72 -25.19
C PHE A 61 5.70 7.05 -23.85
N ASP A 62 4.78 6.21 -23.37
CA ASP A 62 4.18 6.40 -22.06
C ASP A 62 4.97 5.58 -21.03
N VAL A 63 6.12 6.07 -20.65
CA VAL A 63 7.05 5.34 -19.80
C VAL A 63 6.43 5.03 -18.44
N VAL A 64 5.79 6.03 -17.85
CA VAL A 64 5.16 5.84 -16.52
C VAL A 64 3.99 4.87 -16.60
N GLY A 65 3.17 5.02 -17.63
CA GLY A 65 2.03 4.11 -17.83
C GLY A 65 2.48 2.68 -18.01
N ARG A 66 3.55 2.47 -18.79
CA ARG A 66 4.08 1.12 -18.99
C ARG A 66 4.60 0.52 -17.69
N ALA A 67 5.32 1.31 -16.90
CA ALA A 67 5.84 0.82 -15.63
C ALA A 67 4.70 0.41 -14.70
N LYS A 68 3.66 1.22 -14.62
CA LYS A 68 2.48 0.90 -13.82
C LYS A 68 1.79 -0.36 -14.32
N TRP A 69 1.58 -0.43 -15.63
CA TRP A 69 0.91 -1.59 -16.24
C TRP A 69 1.72 -2.87 -15.98
N ASP A 70 3.04 -2.80 -16.18
CA ASP A 70 3.90 -3.96 -15.97
C ASP A 70 3.87 -4.42 -14.52
N ALA A 71 3.86 -3.49 -13.57
CA ALA A 71 3.80 -3.85 -12.15
C ALA A 71 2.48 -4.57 -11.84
N TRP A 72 1.37 -4.08 -12.38
CA TRP A 72 0.06 -4.71 -12.19
C TRP A 72 0.03 -6.08 -12.85
N LYS A 73 0.57 -6.20 -14.05
CA LYS A 73 0.60 -7.47 -14.79
C LYS A 73 1.33 -8.55 -14.01
N GLN A 74 2.37 -8.19 -13.29
CA GLN A 74 3.13 -9.15 -12.49
C GLN A 74 2.30 -9.77 -11.38
N LEU A 75 1.22 -9.14 -10.98
CA LEU A 75 0.35 -9.65 -9.92
C LEU A 75 -0.80 -10.50 -10.46
N GLU A 76 -0.81 -10.77 -11.76
CA GLU A 76 -1.87 -11.56 -12.36
C GLU A 76 -2.02 -12.89 -11.64
N GLY A 77 -3.27 -13.23 -11.29
CA GLY A 77 -3.56 -14.46 -10.56
C GLY A 77 -3.64 -14.27 -9.05
N LEU A 78 -3.18 -13.16 -8.53
CA LEU A 78 -3.28 -12.90 -7.10
C LEU A 78 -4.73 -12.55 -6.76
N SER A 79 -5.27 -13.18 -5.71
CA SER A 79 -6.64 -12.89 -5.31
C SER A 79 -6.78 -11.46 -4.81
N THR A 80 -8.00 -10.91 -4.94
CA THR A 80 -8.22 -9.55 -4.45
C THR A 80 -8.03 -9.46 -2.95
N LEU A 81 -8.40 -10.50 -2.22
CA LEU A 81 -8.21 -10.50 -0.78
C LEU A 81 -6.74 -10.46 -0.41
N GLU A 82 -5.94 -11.29 -1.07
CA GLU A 82 -4.49 -11.31 -0.84
C GLU A 82 -3.88 -9.96 -1.21
N ALA A 83 -4.34 -9.37 -2.32
CA ALA A 83 -3.83 -8.07 -2.75
C ALA A 83 -4.14 -6.99 -1.71
N LYS A 84 -5.32 -7.04 -1.13
CA LYS A 84 -5.69 -6.07 -0.09
C LYS A 84 -4.78 -6.19 1.12
N HIS A 85 -4.53 -7.42 1.54
CA HIS A 85 -3.63 -7.63 2.68
C HIS A 85 -2.22 -7.12 2.37
N ARG A 86 -1.71 -7.47 1.19
CA ARG A 86 -0.36 -7.03 0.81
C ARG A 86 -0.25 -5.53 0.64
N TYR A 87 -1.34 -4.88 0.19
CA TYR A 87 -1.37 -3.42 0.10
C TYR A 87 -1.16 -2.80 1.49
N VAL A 88 -1.87 -3.31 2.48
CA VAL A 88 -1.73 -2.80 3.85
C VAL A 88 -0.30 -2.98 4.35
N GLU A 89 0.28 -4.16 4.10
CA GLU A 89 1.64 -4.43 4.54
C GLU A 89 2.64 -3.50 3.85
N ALA A 90 2.47 -3.27 2.55
CA ALA A 90 3.33 -2.35 1.80
C ALA A 90 3.16 -0.92 2.30
N PHE A 91 1.92 -0.52 2.56
CA PHE A 91 1.65 0.81 3.11
C PHE A 91 2.33 1.01 4.45
N LEU A 92 2.27 0.00 5.32
CA LEU A 92 2.90 0.11 6.64
C LEU A 92 4.41 0.25 6.53
N ARG A 93 5.02 -0.43 5.57
CA ARG A 93 6.46 -0.26 5.33
C ARG A 93 6.78 1.17 4.91
N VAL A 94 5.98 1.73 3.99
CA VAL A 94 6.20 3.10 3.54
C VAL A 94 6.06 4.07 4.70
N ALA A 95 5.01 3.91 5.51
CA ALA A 95 4.78 4.80 6.64
C ALA A 95 5.92 4.72 7.65
N SER A 96 6.39 3.51 7.90
CA SER A 96 7.49 3.29 8.83
C SER A 96 8.78 3.94 8.34
N GLU A 97 9.08 3.78 7.06
CA GLU A 97 10.29 4.34 6.47
C GLU A 97 10.24 5.85 6.36
N SER A 98 9.06 6.40 6.10
CA SER A 98 8.91 7.85 6.06
C SER A 98 9.19 8.46 7.44
N SER A 99 8.70 7.80 8.48
CA SER A 99 8.98 8.24 9.84
C SER A 99 10.46 8.15 10.19
N SER A 100 11.08 7.06 9.78
CA SER A 100 12.51 6.86 10.03
C SER A 100 13.36 7.89 9.32
N GLY A 101 12.89 8.33 8.16
CA GLY A 101 13.63 9.29 7.36
C GLY A 101 13.81 10.64 8.03
N THR A 102 13.02 10.94 9.06
CA THR A 102 13.17 12.19 9.77
C THR A 102 14.41 12.21 10.64
N THR A 103 14.94 11.08 10.97
CA THR A 103 16.17 10.89 11.73
C THR A 103 16.17 11.47 13.12
N ASN A 104 15.14 12.15 13.50
CA ASN A 104 15.05 12.72 14.84
C ASN A 104 14.44 11.69 15.78
N PRO A 105 15.21 11.16 16.74
CA PRO A 105 14.69 10.16 17.65
C PRO A 105 13.44 10.60 18.40
N SER A 106 13.37 11.88 18.74
CA SER A 106 12.20 12.40 19.44
C SER A 106 10.95 12.29 18.59
N SER A 107 11.08 12.60 17.32
CA SER A 107 9.95 12.50 16.40
C SER A 107 9.46 11.08 16.29
N ILE A 108 10.38 10.13 16.26
CA ILE A 108 10.02 8.74 16.13
C ILE A 108 9.19 8.29 17.32
N CYS A 109 9.57 8.70 18.50
CA CYS A 109 8.84 8.32 19.70
C CYS A 109 7.41 8.81 19.65
N HIS A 110 7.21 10.03 19.18
CA HIS A 110 5.86 10.60 19.09
C HIS A 110 5.05 9.89 18.03
N ASN A 111 5.68 9.59 16.94
CA ASN A 111 4.96 8.98 15.84
C ASN A 111 4.48 7.58 16.15
N ALA A 112 5.15 6.91 17.05
CA ALA A 112 4.74 5.56 17.40
C ALA A 112 3.32 5.54 17.96
N THR A 113 2.94 6.59 18.67
CA THR A 113 1.61 6.61 19.22
C THR A 113 0.54 6.90 18.19
N ILE A 114 0.88 7.64 17.16
CA ILE A 114 -0.08 7.94 16.12
C ILE A 114 -0.51 6.68 15.39
N ILE A 115 0.40 5.84 15.18
CA ILE A 115 0.13 4.62 14.45
C ILE A 115 -0.71 3.69 15.25
N ASP A 116 -0.54 3.80 16.51
CA ASP A 116 -1.38 3.03 17.32
C ASP A 116 -2.71 3.54 17.44
N THR A 117 -2.90 4.26 17.44
CA THR A 117 -3.88 4.55 17.62
C THR A 117 -4.47 5.40 17.76
N ARG A 118 -3.97 5.73 18.24
CA ARG A 118 -3.98 6.37 18.26
C ARG A 118 -4.36 6.91 18.35
N ARG A 119 -4.16 7.16 18.82
CA ARG A 119 -3.85 7.65 18.89
C ARG A 119 -4.17 8.38 18.79
N LYS A 120 -4.22 8.73 19.06
CA LYS A 120 -4.06 9.31 18.88
C LYS A 120 -4.35 9.96 18.37
N GLN A 121 -4.41 10.13 18.31
CA GLN A 121 -4.25 10.51 17.71
C GLN A 121 -4.32 11.07 17.33
N ARG A 122 -4.33 11.50 17.67
CA ARG A 122 -3.99 11.76 17.20
C ARG A 122 -4.17 11.93 17.04
#